data_2facbb11c08af6148442ea0b15fcf723
#
_entry.id   2facbb11c08af6148442ea0b15fcf723
#
_cell.length_a   1.000
_cell.length_b   1.000
_cell.length_c   1.000
_cell.angle_alpha   90.00
_cell.angle_beta   90.00
_cell.angle_gamma   90.00
#
_symmetry.space_group_name_H-M   'P 1'
#
loop_
_entity.id
_entity.type
_entity.pdbx_description
1 polymer ?
#
loop_
_entity_poly.entity_id
_entity_poly.type
_entity_poly.pdbx_seq_one_letter_code
_entity_poly.pdbx_strand_id
1 'polypeptide(L)'
;MTNISTYDTIIIGGGHAGCEAALVSARMGAKTLLVSAQLSSLAQMPCNPSIGGLAKSHLVHELDAMGGEMGVNADRTALQSKILNRSRGPAVWATRTQCAKKEYALRMQQVLAQQDNLSILEDSVVGLAAEYNPPSCTRQGDAASTAPMSGDTITGKCTGVITKSHGAISAKCVVLTAGTSLRGRIWIGKKGHDSGGDGRPAVNELSDSLSRLGFRLIRLKTGTPPRLKASSCNFTKCIVQSGDSPRPLFHVEQYSETLSNNRGVFHVEHSGNADRQTQMFHVEHLPNTLVG
;
A
#
# COMPACT_ATOMS: atom_id res chain seq x y z
N MET A 1 0.00 -32.98 -15.83
CA MET A 1 0.17 -32.59 -14.41
C MET A 1 0.84 -31.24 -14.41
N THR A 2 0.07 -30.18 -14.21
CA THR A 2 0.58 -28.81 -14.14
C THR A 2 1.48 -28.69 -12.91
N ASN A 3 2.72 -28.32 -13.13
CA ASN A 3 3.68 -28.03 -12.06
C ASN A 3 3.06 -26.95 -11.14
N ILE A 4 2.51 -27.34 -10.00
CA ILE A 4 1.99 -26.41 -9.00
C ILE A 4 3.21 -25.71 -8.42
N SER A 5 3.47 -24.49 -8.87
CA SER A 5 4.55 -23.68 -8.33
C SER A 5 4.26 -23.40 -6.86
N THR A 6 5.06 -23.96 -5.96
CA THR A 6 4.99 -23.65 -4.53
C THR A 6 5.78 -22.38 -4.26
N TYR A 7 5.16 -21.43 -3.58
CA TYR A 7 5.77 -20.18 -3.12
C TYR A 7 6.06 -20.24 -1.63
N ASP A 8 7.03 -19.46 -1.18
CA ASP A 8 7.23 -19.26 0.25
C ASP A 8 6.17 -18.30 0.80
N THR A 9 5.90 -17.22 0.05
CA THR A 9 4.92 -16.21 0.44
C THR A 9 4.02 -15.82 -0.73
N ILE A 10 2.72 -15.73 -0.51
CA ILE A 10 1.76 -15.13 -1.44
C ILE A 10 1.20 -13.86 -0.80
N ILE A 11 1.27 -12.75 -1.53
CA ILE A 11 0.70 -11.45 -1.14
C ILE A 11 -0.57 -11.22 -1.94
N ILE A 12 -1.68 -10.96 -1.27
CA ILE A 12 -2.99 -10.69 -1.89
C ILE A 12 -3.25 -9.20 -1.90
N GLY A 13 -3.23 -8.58 -3.09
CA GLY A 13 -3.53 -7.17 -3.30
C GLY A 13 -2.28 -6.31 -3.49
N GLY A 14 -2.24 -5.57 -4.59
CA GLY A 14 -1.11 -4.75 -5.02
C GLY A 14 -1.21 -3.26 -4.63
N GLY A 15 -1.87 -2.95 -3.51
CA GLY A 15 -1.83 -1.60 -2.90
C GLY A 15 -0.48 -1.32 -2.23
N HIS A 16 -0.37 -0.18 -1.54
CA HIS A 16 0.89 0.20 -0.88
C HIS A 16 1.42 -0.88 0.07
N ALA A 17 0.56 -1.42 0.94
CA ALA A 17 0.96 -2.47 1.87
C ALA A 17 1.39 -3.77 1.17
N GLY A 18 0.72 -4.12 0.07
CA GLY A 18 1.07 -5.31 -0.70
C GLY A 18 2.37 -5.17 -1.47
N CYS A 19 2.65 -4.00 -2.03
CA CYS A 19 3.94 -3.72 -2.67
C CYS A 19 5.10 -3.85 -1.67
N GLU A 20 4.96 -3.26 -0.48
CA GLU A 20 5.98 -3.35 0.56
C GLU A 20 6.17 -4.80 1.06
N ALA A 21 5.08 -5.51 1.33
CA ALA A 21 5.14 -6.90 1.75
C ALA A 21 5.79 -7.81 0.69
N ALA A 22 5.50 -7.57 -0.59
CA ALA A 22 6.09 -8.32 -1.70
C ALA A 22 7.59 -8.05 -1.83
N LEU A 23 7.99 -6.77 -1.78
CA LEU A 23 9.38 -6.38 -1.89
C LEU A 23 10.21 -6.92 -0.71
N VAL A 24 9.75 -6.76 0.53
CA VAL A 24 10.50 -7.24 1.68
C VAL A 24 10.64 -8.77 1.69
N SER A 25 9.55 -9.51 1.39
CA SER A 25 9.62 -10.97 1.26
C SER A 25 10.65 -11.42 0.23
N ALA A 26 10.61 -10.82 -0.96
CA ALA A 26 11.52 -11.16 -2.04
C ALA A 26 12.97 -10.77 -1.75
N ARG A 27 13.20 -9.59 -1.14
CA ARG A 27 14.53 -9.11 -0.70
C ARG A 27 15.14 -10.01 0.38
N MET A 28 14.32 -10.63 1.22
CA MET A 28 14.75 -11.64 2.20
C MET A 28 15.03 -13.01 1.56
N GLY A 29 14.92 -13.16 0.24
CA GLY A 29 15.20 -14.39 -0.50
C GLY A 29 14.02 -15.36 -0.58
N ALA A 30 12.83 -14.99 -0.10
CA ALA A 30 11.65 -15.83 -0.22
C ALA A 30 11.10 -15.81 -1.65
N LYS A 31 10.76 -16.97 -2.20
CA LYS A 31 10.04 -17.08 -3.47
C LYS A 31 8.64 -16.52 -3.29
N THR A 32 8.41 -15.31 -3.76
CA THR A 32 7.21 -14.51 -3.48
C THR A 32 6.31 -14.37 -4.71
N LEU A 33 5.00 -14.46 -4.49
CA LEU A 33 3.98 -14.17 -5.50
C LEU A 33 3.11 -13.01 -5.03
N LEU A 34 3.04 -11.95 -5.82
CA LEU A 34 2.07 -10.86 -5.65
C LEU A 34 0.88 -11.10 -6.59
N VAL A 35 -0.32 -11.27 -6.01
CA VAL A 35 -1.56 -11.42 -6.79
C VAL A 35 -2.36 -10.14 -6.72
N SER A 36 -2.69 -9.58 -7.88
CA SER A 36 -3.51 -8.38 -8.01
C SER A 36 -4.58 -8.56 -9.08
N ALA A 37 -5.79 -8.10 -8.80
CA ALA A 37 -6.90 -8.19 -9.77
C ALA A 37 -6.66 -7.38 -11.05
N GLN A 38 -5.79 -6.36 -10.99
CA GLN A 38 -5.41 -5.53 -12.13
C GLN A 38 -3.98 -5.04 -11.94
N LEU A 39 -3.07 -5.36 -12.87
CA LEU A 39 -1.67 -4.91 -12.80
C LEU A 39 -1.56 -3.39 -12.94
N SER A 40 -2.40 -2.78 -13.75
CA SER A 40 -2.46 -1.32 -13.89
C SER A 40 -2.81 -0.56 -12.61
N SER A 41 -3.37 -1.26 -11.62
CA SER A 41 -3.74 -0.69 -10.32
C SER A 41 -2.67 -0.83 -9.23
N LEU A 42 -1.53 -1.46 -9.54
CA LEU A 42 -0.43 -1.60 -8.58
C LEU A 42 0.07 -0.24 -8.10
N ALA A 43 0.21 -0.10 -6.78
CA ALA A 43 0.70 1.10 -6.12
C ALA A 43 -0.08 2.39 -6.42
N GLN A 44 -1.31 2.30 -6.92
CA GLN A 44 -2.13 3.49 -7.14
C GLN A 44 -2.45 4.21 -5.83
N MET A 45 -2.53 5.54 -5.92
CA MET A 45 -2.94 6.43 -4.84
C MET A 45 -4.43 6.76 -5.00
N PRO A 46 -5.36 6.01 -4.39
CA PRO A 46 -6.79 6.14 -4.70
C PRO A 46 -7.45 7.40 -4.12
N CYS A 47 -6.88 7.96 -3.06
CA CYS A 47 -7.43 9.12 -2.38
C CYS A 47 -6.61 10.37 -2.73
N ASN A 48 -5.77 10.81 -1.81
CA ASN A 48 -4.86 11.94 -2.02
C ASN A 48 -3.51 11.43 -2.50
N PRO A 49 -2.84 12.13 -3.43
CA PRO A 49 -1.50 11.75 -3.88
C PRO A 49 -0.44 12.16 -2.86
N SER A 50 -0.60 11.77 -1.61
CA SER A 50 0.28 12.15 -0.50
C SER A 50 0.73 10.94 0.29
N ILE A 51 2.02 10.91 0.62
CA ILE A 51 2.62 9.97 1.55
C ILE A 51 2.94 10.69 2.87
N GLY A 52 2.75 9.99 3.99
CA GLY A 52 2.97 10.55 5.33
C GLY A 52 1.83 11.43 5.82
N GLY A 53 2.18 12.47 6.58
CA GLY A 53 1.24 13.32 7.30
C GLY A 53 1.03 12.89 8.76
N LEU A 54 0.10 13.55 9.44
CA LEU A 54 -0.17 13.32 10.86
C LEU A 54 -0.54 11.86 11.12
N ALA A 55 0.04 11.29 12.16
CA ALA A 55 -0.12 9.88 12.57
C ALA A 55 0.21 8.84 11.48
N LYS A 56 1.02 9.22 10.48
CA LYS A 56 1.42 8.34 9.37
C LYS A 56 2.91 8.43 9.05
N SER A 57 3.52 9.63 9.13
CA SER A 57 4.89 9.82 8.68
C SER A 57 5.91 9.00 9.47
N HIS A 58 5.72 8.80 10.77
CA HIS A 58 6.57 7.96 11.59
C HIS A 58 6.60 6.51 11.10
N LEU A 59 5.45 5.97 10.67
CA LEU A 59 5.38 4.62 10.08
C LEU A 59 6.14 4.55 8.74
N VAL A 60 6.14 5.62 7.95
CA VAL A 60 6.91 5.68 6.70
C VAL A 60 8.41 5.70 6.99
N HIS A 61 8.84 6.48 7.99
CA HIS A 61 10.24 6.51 8.41
C HIS A 61 10.70 5.17 9.01
N GLU A 62 9.86 4.52 9.82
CA GLU A 62 10.15 3.19 10.37
C GLU A 62 10.27 2.15 9.25
N LEU A 63 9.36 2.20 8.28
CA LEU A 63 9.39 1.33 7.11
C LEU A 63 10.65 1.55 6.27
N ASP A 64 11.01 2.81 6.01
CA ASP A 64 12.23 3.20 5.29
C ASP A 64 13.48 2.70 6.00
N ALA A 65 13.56 2.85 7.33
CA ALA A 65 14.68 2.37 8.14
C ALA A 65 14.86 0.84 8.07
N MET A 66 13.79 0.10 7.77
CA MET A 66 13.81 -1.34 7.54
C MET A 66 14.05 -1.72 6.06
N GLY A 67 14.36 -0.76 5.20
CA GLY A 67 14.61 -1.00 3.78
C GLY A 67 13.35 -1.02 2.90
N GLY A 68 12.25 -0.39 3.35
CA GLY A 68 11.03 -0.22 2.58
C GLY A 68 11.21 0.72 1.40
N GLU A 69 10.33 0.63 0.42
CA GLU A 69 10.41 1.38 -0.84
C GLU A 69 9.55 2.64 -0.84
N MET A 70 8.54 2.72 0.03
CA MET A 70 7.54 3.80 0.03
C MET A 70 8.18 5.19 0.24
N GLY A 71 9.11 5.30 1.17
CA GLY A 71 9.83 6.55 1.47
C GLY A 71 10.64 7.00 0.26
N VAL A 72 11.47 6.12 -0.27
CA VAL A 72 12.30 6.35 -1.48
C VAL A 72 11.43 6.74 -2.67
N ASN A 73 10.32 6.01 -2.88
CA ASN A 73 9.41 6.28 -4.00
C ASN A 73 8.70 7.63 -3.86
N ALA A 74 8.31 7.98 -2.62
CA ALA A 74 7.71 9.28 -2.33
C ALA A 74 8.68 10.43 -2.59
N ASP A 75 9.93 10.29 -2.17
CA ASP A 75 10.95 11.33 -2.36
C ASP A 75 11.32 11.53 -3.83
N ARG A 76 11.37 10.44 -4.60
CA ARG A 76 11.70 10.50 -6.04
C ARG A 76 10.56 11.05 -6.90
N THR A 77 9.32 10.97 -6.44
CA THR A 77 8.14 11.44 -7.17
C THR A 77 7.46 12.64 -6.53
N ALA A 78 8.17 13.29 -5.61
CA ALA A 78 7.66 14.41 -4.84
C ALA A 78 7.45 15.67 -5.67
N LEU A 79 6.25 16.22 -5.60
CA LEU A 79 5.92 17.56 -6.10
C LEU A 79 6.11 18.61 -5.01
N GLN A 80 5.80 18.27 -3.75
CA GLN A 80 5.91 19.14 -2.60
C GLN A 80 6.11 18.31 -1.34
N SER A 81 7.02 18.72 -0.46
CA SER A 81 7.17 18.13 0.86
C SER A 81 7.13 19.22 1.93
N LYS A 82 6.52 18.88 3.08
CA LYS A 82 6.36 19.82 4.19
C LYS A 82 6.32 19.09 5.52
N ILE A 83 6.92 19.70 6.54
CA ILE A 83 6.74 19.26 7.92
C ILE A 83 5.51 19.95 8.50
N LEU A 84 4.51 19.16 8.88
CA LEU A 84 3.29 19.61 9.53
C LEU A 84 3.50 19.75 11.04
N ASN A 85 2.64 20.51 11.69
CA ASN A 85 2.64 20.74 13.15
C ASN A 85 3.92 21.33 13.74
N ARG A 86 4.69 22.12 12.99
CA ARG A 86 5.91 22.77 13.50
C ARG A 86 5.66 23.58 14.79
N SER A 87 4.48 24.21 14.91
CA SER A 87 4.11 25.00 16.09
C SER A 87 3.82 24.19 17.35
N ARG A 88 3.68 22.86 17.24
CA ARG A 88 3.31 22.00 18.36
C ARG A 88 4.47 21.19 18.96
N GLY A 89 5.68 21.43 18.47
CA GLY A 89 6.91 20.78 18.93
C GLY A 89 7.28 19.49 18.17
N PRO A 90 8.55 19.07 18.31
CA PRO A 90 9.15 18.00 17.50
C PRO A 90 8.46 16.65 17.61
N ALA A 91 7.92 16.31 18.78
CA ALA A 91 7.27 15.01 19.02
C ALA A 91 6.04 14.75 18.13
N VAL A 92 5.45 15.80 17.57
CA VAL A 92 4.28 15.70 16.67
C VAL A 92 4.53 16.26 15.28
N TRP A 93 5.78 16.53 14.95
CA TRP A 93 6.15 16.88 13.59
C TRP A 93 5.88 15.70 12.65
N ALA A 94 5.37 16.01 11.48
CA ALA A 94 4.98 14.98 10.54
C ALA A 94 5.33 15.40 9.12
N THR A 95 6.23 14.66 8.49
CA THR A 95 6.56 14.84 7.07
C THR A 95 5.37 14.42 6.22
N ARG A 96 4.98 15.27 5.27
CA ARG A 96 3.99 14.96 4.24
C ARG A 96 4.54 15.35 2.89
N THR A 97 4.59 14.38 1.97
CA THR A 97 5.02 14.56 0.60
C THR A 97 3.85 14.39 -0.35
N GLN A 98 3.55 15.41 -1.15
CA GLN A 98 2.64 15.31 -2.28
C GLN A 98 3.42 14.73 -3.45
N CYS A 99 2.92 13.66 -4.03
CA CYS A 99 3.59 12.93 -5.11
C CYS A 99 2.88 13.12 -6.44
N ALA A 100 3.61 13.02 -7.53
CA ALA A 100 3.05 12.88 -8.86
C ALA A 100 2.37 11.50 -8.97
N LYS A 101 1.03 11.47 -8.89
CA LYS A 101 0.23 10.25 -8.70
C LYS A 101 0.57 9.14 -9.71
N LYS A 102 0.71 9.48 -10.98
CA LYS A 102 1.02 8.52 -12.04
C LYS A 102 2.47 8.02 -11.96
N GLU A 103 3.40 8.92 -11.74
CA GLU A 103 4.83 8.62 -11.65
C GLU A 103 5.14 7.74 -10.45
N TYR A 104 4.49 8.00 -9.30
CA TYR A 104 4.61 7.17 -8.11
C TYR A 104 4.23 5.71 -8.43
N ALA A 105 3.08 5.49 -9.06
CA ALA A 105 2.62 4.16 -9.41
C ALA A 105 3.55 3.49 -10.44
N LEU A 106 3.93 4.21 -11.50
CA LEU A 106 4.81 3.68 -12.55
C LEU A 106 6.19 3.29 -11.99
N ARG A 107 6.79 4.15 -11.15
CA ARG A 107 8.08 3.83 -10.55
C ARG A 107 7.99 2.61 -9.64
N MET A 108 6.96 2.50 -8.80
CA MET A 108 6.77 1.32 -7.95
C MET A 108 6.58 0.05 -8.78
N GLN A 109 5.82 0.13 -9.88
CA GLN A 109 5.65 -1.01 -10.80
C GLN A 109 6.98 -1.44 -11.42
N GLN A 110 7.84 -0.50 -11.77
CA GLN A 110 9.19 -0.79 -12.26
C GLN A 110 10.05 -1.50 -11.20
N VAL A 111 10.02 -1.01 -9.96
CA VAL A 111 10.75 -1.62 -8.83
C VAL A 111 10.27 -3.06 -8.60
N LEU A 112 8.95 -3.27 -8.59
CA LEU A 112 8.37 -4.61 -8.44
C LEU A 112 8.77 -5.55 -9.59
N ALA A 113 8.75 -5.06 -10.83
CA ALA A 113 9.09 -5.85 -12.01
C ALA A 113 10.57 -6.25 -12.08
N GLN A 114 11.44 -5.46 -11.45
CA GLN A 114 12.90 -5.70 -11.43
C GLN A 114 13.35 -6.48 -10.19
N GLN A 115 12.44 -6.75 -9.24
CA GLN A 115 12.79 -7.43 -8.01
C GLN A 115 12.99 -8.93 -8.22
N ASP A 116 14.18 -9.43 -7.90
CA ASP A 116 14.46 -10.86 -7.87
C ASP A 116 13.57 -11.59 -6.86
N ASN A 117 13.30 -12.86 -7.09
CA ASN A 117 12.45 -13.73 -6.27
C ASN A 117 10.96 -13.29 -6.20
N LEU A 118 10.53 -12.29 -6.98
CA LEU A 118 9.16 -11.80 -7.04
C LEU A 118 8.52 -12.17 -8.39
N SER A 119 7.40 -12.88 -8.32
CA SER A 119 6.48 -13.09 -9.44
C SER A 119 5.22 -12.26 -9.22
N ILE A 120 4.65 -11.74 -10.30
CA ILE A 120 3.41 -10.96 -10.25
C ILE A 120 2.36 -11.65 -11.10
N LEU A 121 1.17 -11.86 -10.55
CA LEU A 121 0.05 -12.51 -11.22
C LEU A 121 -1.16 -11.58 -11.26
N GLU A 122 -1.70 -11.37 -12.46
CA GLU A 122 -3.00 -10.71 -12.62
C GLU A 122 -4.11 -11.74 -12.47
N ASP A 123 -4.72 -11.78 -11.29
CA ASP A 123 -5.88 -12.63 -10.99
C ASP A 123 -6.60 -12.12 -9.73
N SER A 124 -7.82 -12.58 -9.53
CA SER A 124 -8.59 -12.33 -8.32
C SER A 124 -8.50 -13.53 -7.38
N VAL A 125 -8.07 -13.28 -6.14
CA VAL A 125 -8.12 -14.30 -5.10
C VAL A 125 -9.56 -14.38 -4.56
N VAL A 126 -10.16 -15.56 -4.68
CA VAL A 126 -11.55 -15.81 -4.27
C VAL A 126 -11.65 -16.59 -2.95
N GLY A 127 -10.53 -17.16 -2.47
CA GLY A 127 -10.52 -17.89 -1.21
C GLY A 127 -9.11 -18.17 -0.70
N LEU A 128 -9.03 -18.59 0.56
CA LEU A 128 -7.83 -19.16 1.15
C LEU A 128 -7.92 -20.68 1.09
N ALA A 129 -6.84 -21.33 0.70
CA ALA A 129 -6.65 -22.75 0.88
C ALA A 129 -6.16 -22.98 2.32
N ALA A 130 -6.93 -23.66 3.13
CA ALA A 130 -6.61 -23.92 4.53
C ALA A 130 -7.05 -25.32 4.97
N GLU A 131 -6.21 -25.96 5.75
CA GLU A 131 -6.57 -27.12 6.54
C GLU A 131 -7.19 -26.57 7.83
N TYR A 132 -8.50 -26.70 7.97
CA TYR A 132 -9.25 -26.11 9.06
C TYR A 132 -9.90 -27.21 9.91
N ASN A 133 -9.66 -27.18 11.20
CA ASN A 133 -10.37 -27.99 12.16
C ASN A 133 -11.49 -27.12 12.76
N PRO A 134 -12.75 -27.35 12.42
CA PRO A 134 -13.86 -26.63 13.04
C PRO A 134 -13.88 -26.91 14.54
N PRO A 135 -14.23 -25.92 15.38
CA PRO A 135 -14.39 -26.14 16.80
C PRO A 135 -15.41 -27.28 17.04
N SER A 136 -15.12 -28.16 17.98
CA SER A 136 -15.88 -29.38 18.26
C SER A 136 -17.31 -29.16 18.80
N CYS A 137 -17.74 -27.92 18.92
CA CYS A 137 -19.06 -27.54 19.44
C CYS A 137 -20.00 -27.02 18.32
N THR A 138 -20.54 -27.93 17.50
CA THR A 138 -21.75 -27.64 16.73
C THR A 138 -22.95 -27.90 17.63
N ARG A 139 -23.58 -26.83 18.15
CA ARG A 139 -24.93 -26.95 18.70
C ARG A 139 -25.88 -27.36 17.56
N GLN A 140 -26.47 -28.54 17.67
CA GLN A 140 -27.60 -28.94 16.84
C GLN A 140 -28.74 -27.94 17.07
N GLY A 141 -29.06 -27.12 16.07
CA GLY A 141 -30.29 -26.34 16.12
C GLY A 141 -30.37 -25.09 15.28
N ASP A 142 -29.25 -24.39 14.97
CA ASP A 142 -29.33 -23.11 14.24
C ASP A 142 -28.49 -23.10 12.97
N ALA A 143 -29.15 -23.28 11.85
CA ALA A 143 -28.55 -23.28 10.51
C ALA A 143 -28.04 -21.89 10.04
N ALA A 144 -27.98 -20.86 10.93
CA ALA A 144 -27.70 -19.50 10.56
C ALA A 144 -26.46 -18.85 11.24
N SER A 145 -25.80 -19.52 12.19
CA SER A 145 -24.62 -18.91 12.87
C SER A 145 -23.47 -19.91 13.00
N THR A 146 -22.62 -19.97 11.99
CA THR A 146 -21.34 -20.69 12.02
C THR A 146 -20.18 -19.82 12.48
N ALA A 147 -20.46 -18.66 13.09
CA ALA A 147 -19.40 -17.82 13.64
C ALA A 147 -18.94 -18.37 15.00
N PRO A 148 -17.63 -18.59 15.24
CA PRO A 148 -17.14 -19.00 16.54
C PRO A 148 -17.49 -17.96 17.62
N MET A 149 -17.90 -18.45 18.78
CA MET A 149 -18.17 -17.61 19.94
C MET A 149 -16.87 -16.94 20.41
N SER A 150 -16.95 -15.78 21.07
CA SER A 150 -15.78 -15.13 21.64
C SER A 150 -15.14 -16.04 22.70
N GLY A 151 -13.98 -16.59 22.39
CA GLY A 151 -13.24 -17.55 23.22
C GLY A 151 -12.82 -18.83 22.50
N ASP A 152 -13.42 -19.15 21.36
CA ASP A 152 -13.02 -20.33 20.59
C ASP A 152 -11.71 -20.03 19.82
N THR A 153 -10.70 -20.82 20.06
CA THR A 153 -9.45 -20.75 19.30
C THR A 153 -9.66 -21.41 17.93
N ILE A 154 -9.60 -20.62 16.87
CA ILE A 154 -9.56 -21.17 15.51
C ILE A 154 -8.19 -21.79 15.31
N THR A 155 -8.13 -23.10 15.10
CA THR A 155 -6.91 -23.81 14.76
C THR A 155 -6.97 -24.26 13.31
N GLY A 156 -5.93 -23.92 12.54
CA GLY A 156 -5.84 -24.31 11.15
C GLY A 156 -4.53 -23.84 10.54
N LYS A 157 -4.19 -24.42 9.41
CA LYS A 157 -3.00 -24.07 8.64
C LYS A 157 -3.41 -23.53 7.29
N CYS A 158 -3.01 -22.31 6.98
CA CYS A 158 -3.13 -21.79 5.62
C CYS A 158 -2.08 -22.46 4.72
N THR A 159 -2.50 -23.04 3.60
CA THR A 159 -1.65 -23.76 2.66
C THR A 159 -1.52 -23.06 1.32
N GLY A 160 -2.21 -21.92 1.14
CA GLY A 160 -2.17 -21.13 -0.08
C GLY A 160 -3.42 -20.31 -0.34
N VAL A 161 -3.68 -20.04 -1.59
CA VAL A 161 -4.82 -19.25 -2.07
C VAL A 161 -5.55 -19.97 -3.19
N ILE A 162 -6.82 -19.62 -3.36
CA ILE A 162 -7.65 -20.04 -4.50
C ILE A 162 -7.89 -18.82 -5.36
N THR A 163 -7.43 -18.86 -6.60
CA THR A 163 -7.61 -17.78 -7.56
C THR A 163 -8.71 -18.12 -8.55
N LYS A 164 -9.27 -17.10 -9.18
CA LYS A 164 -10.42 -17.24 -10.07
C LYS A 164 -10.05 -17.98 -11.36
N SER A 165 -8.89 -17.68 -11.93
CA SER A 165 -8.49 -18.17 -13.25
C SER A 165 -7.48 -19.32 -13.19
N HIS A 166 -6.65 -19.37 -12.15
CA HIS A 166 -5.55 -20.36 -12.04
C HIS A 166 -5.80 -21.42 -10.96
N GLY A 167 -6.96 -21.38 -10.26
CA GLY A 167 -7.28 -22.34 -9.21
C GLY A 167 -6.40 -22.20 -7.96
N ALA A 168 -6.05 -23.31 -7.35
CA ALA A 168 -5.26 -23.34 -6.12
C ALA A 168 -3.76 -23.11 -6.39
N ILE A 169 -3.16 -22.20 -5.62
CA ILE A 169 -1.72 -21.93 -5.63
C ILE A 169 -1.21 -22.11 -4.20
N SER A 170 -0.21 -22.98 -4.03
CA SER A 170 0.32 -23.34 -2.73
C SER A 170 1.38 -22.37 -2.22
N ALA A 171 1.34 -22.07 -0.92
CA ALA A 171 2.35 -21.28 -0.25
C ALA A 171 2.52 -21.68 1.23
N LYS A 172 3.69 -21.36 1.81
CA LYS A 172 3.95 -21.53 3.25
C LYS A 172 3.26 -20.43 4.08
N CYS A 173 3.19 -19.20 3.51
CA CYS A 173 2.59 -18.03 4.15
C CYS A 173 1.72 -17.26 3.16
N VAL A 174 0.65 -16.65 3.67
CA VAL A 174 -0.22 -15.75 2.90
C VAL A 174 -0.38 -14.43 3.65
N VAL A 175 -0.15 -13.32 2.98
CA VAL A 175 -0.31 -11.96 3.52
C VAL A 175 -1.50 -11.29 2.80
N LEU A 176 -2.53 -10.95 3.56
CA LEU A 176 -3.73 -10.31 3.03
C LEU A 176 -3.63 -8.79 3.13
N THR A 177 -3.57 -8.11 1.98
CA THR A 177 -3.49 -6.65 1.87
C THR A 177 -4.56 -6.10 0.92
N ALA A 178 -5.78 -6.63 1.00
CA ALA A 178 -6.87 -6.35 0.07
C ALA A 178 -7.44 -4.91 0.13
N GLY A 179 -6.98 -4.08 1.06
CA GLY A 179 -7.37 -2.68 1.17
C GLY A 179 -8.88 -2.49 1.29
N THR A 180 -9.46 -1.71 0.36
CA THR A 180 -10.90 -1.40 0.31
C THR A 180 -11.71 -2.33 -0.59
N SER A 181 -11.12 -3.42 -1.10
CA SER A 181 -11.77 -4.28 -2.10
C SER A 181 -12.70 -5.35 -1.48
N LEU A 182 -12.46 -5.78 -0.22
CA LEU A 182 -13.28 -6.79 0.44
C LEU A 182 -14.70 -6.28 0.68
N ARG A 183 -15.68 -6.79 -0.07
CA ARG A 183 -17.07 -6.31 -0.09
C ARG A 183 -17.16 -4.79 -0.15
N GLY A 184 -16.23 -4.20 -0.93
CA GLY A 184 -16.13 -2.76 -1.09
C GLY A 184 -17.41 -2.16 -1.65
N ARG A 185 -17.86 -1.01 -1.12
CA ARG A 185 -19.05 -0.31 -1.59
C ARG A 185 -18.81 1.20 -1.57
N ILE A 186 -19.03 1.84 -2.71
CA ILE A 186 -18.93 3.28 -2.86
C ILE A 186 -20.31 3.89 -2.72
N TRP A 187 -20.38 5.00 -2.00
CA TRP A 187 -21.58 5.80 -1.84
C TRP A 187 -21.37 7.19 -2.44
N ILE A 188 -22.28 7.60 -3.30
CA ILE A 188 -22.34 8.96 -3.85
C ILE A 188 -23.74 9.50 -3.50
N GLY A 189 -23.81 10.35 -2.50
CA GLY A 189 -25.07 10.74 -1.89
C GLY A 189 -25.80 9.53 -1.31
N LYS A 190 -27.03 9.27 -1.77
CA LYS A 190 -27.86 8.13 -1.34
C LYS A 190 -27.68 6.87 -2.20
N LYS A 191 -26.93 6.95 -3.29
CA LYS A 191 -26.73 5.81 -4.22
C LYS A 191 -25.44 5.08 -3.85
N GLY A 192 -25.53 3.75 -3.66
CA GLY A 192 -24.40 2.88 -3.41
C GLY A 192 -24.26 1.82 -4.48
N HIS A 193 -23.02 1.51 -4.87
CA HIS A 193 -22.71 0.40 -5.76
C HIS A 193 -21.45 -0.33 -5.28
N ASP A 194 -21.35 -1.60 -5.60
CA ASP A 194 -20.22 -2.43 -5.20
C ASP A 194 -18.98 -2.08 -6.04
N SER A 195 -17.89 -1.76 -5.35
CA SER A 195 -16.63 -1.37 -5.97
C SER A 195 -15.50 -1.39 -4.93
N GLY A 196 -14.31 -1.76 -5.36
CA GLY A 196 -13.08 -1.64 -4.57
C GLY A 196 -12.51 -0.23 -4.52
N GLY A 197 -13.14 0.72 -5.25
CA GLY A 197 -12.66 2.10 -5.42
C GLY A 197 -11.81 2.28 -6.69
N ASP A 198 -11.86 3.48 -7.26
CA ASP A 198 -11.03 3.89 -8.41
C ASP A 198 -11.14 2.92 -9.62
N GLY A 199 -12.37 2.49 -9.92
CA GLY A 199 -12.66 1.57 -11.03
C GLY A 199 -12.37 0.08 -10.76
N ARG A 200 -11.85 -0.25 -9.57
CA ARG A 200 -11.56 -1.65 -9.20
C ARG A 200 -12.82 -2.38 -8.78
N PRO A 201 -12.94 -3.68 -9.09
CA PRO A 201 -14.07 -4.49 -8.63
C PRO A 201 -14.04 -4.69 -7.11
N ALA A 202 -15.22 -4.89 -6.52
CA ALA A 202 -15.31 -5.45 -5.18
C ALA A 202 -15.02 -6.96 -5.22
N VAL A 203 -14.35 -7.49 -4.20
CA VAL A 203 -14.08 -8.92 -4.04
C VAL A 203 -14.95 -9.43 -2.91
N ASN A 204 -16.01 -10.17 -3.26
CA ASN A 204 -16.98 -10.66 -2.29
C ASN A 204 -16.61 -12.07 -1.80
N GLU A 205 -16.20 -12.95 -2.72
CA GLU A 205 -15.92 -14.36 -2.46
C GLU A 205 -14.82 -14.58 -1.42
N LEU A 206 -13.76 -13.77 -1.46
CA LEU A 206 -12.69 -13.83 -0.45
C LEU A 206 -13.20 -13.45 0.95
N SER A 207 -14.11 -12.48 1.04
CA SER A 207 -14.77 -12.14 2.31
C SER A 207 -15.58 -13.30 2.86
N ASP A 208 -16.28 -14.03 2.00
CA ASP A 208 -17.04 -15.21 2.38
C ASP A 208 -16.13 -16.35 2.83
N SER A 209 -14.99 -16.52 2.14
CA SER A 209 -13.95 -17.48 2.55
C SER A 209 -13.40 -17.18 3.93
N LEU A 210 -13.06 -15.91 4.21
CA LEU A 210 -12.60 -15.48 5.54
C LEU A 210 -13.64 -15.70 6.63
N SER A 211 -14.91 -15.40 6.34
CA SER A 211 -16.02 -15.64 7.29
C SER A 211 -16.19 -17.12 7.60
N ARG A 212 -16.11 -17.99 6.57
CA ARG A 212 -16.17 -19.45 6.78
C ARG A 212 -15.03 -20.01 7.62
N LEU A 213 -13.86 -19.37 7.54
CA LEU A 213 -12.70 -19.69 8.39
C LEU A 213 -12.82 -19.11 9.81
N GLY A 214 -13.95 -18.44 10.14
CA GLY A 214 -14.22 -17.91 11.47
C GLY A 214 -13.68 -16.50 11.73
N PHE A 215 -13.10 -15.81 10.74
CA PHE A 215 -12.69 -14.44 10.93
C PHE A 215 -13.89 -13.50 11.05
N ARG A 216 -13.91 -12.69 12.10
CA ARG A 216 -14.92 -11.66 12.29
C ARG A 216 -14.64 -10.49 11.35
N LEU A 217 -15.57 -10.23 10.43
CA LEU A 217 -15.49 -9.09 9.53
C LEU A 217 -16.39 -7.97 10.01
N ILE A 218 -15.88 -6.74 10.02
CA ILE A 218 -16.63 -5.52 10.33
C ILE A 218 -16.53 -4.54 9.18
N ARG A 219 -17.60 -3.78 8.95
CA ARG A 219 -17.59 -2.73 7.93
C ARG A 219 -17.07 -1.43 8.51
N LEU A 220 -16.02 -0.90 7.89
CA LEU A 220 -15.48 0.43 8.19
C LEU A 220 -15.87 1.40 7.08
N LYS A 221 -15.99 2.68 7.42
CA LYS A 221 -16.27 3.77 6.50
C LYS A 221 -15.03 4.65 6.36
N THR A 222 -14.65 4.96 5.13
CA THR A 222 -13.68 6.02 4.81
C THR A 222 -14.39 7.17 4.11
N GLY A 223 -13.82 8.36 4.16
CA GLY A 223 -14.31 9.54 3.44
C GLY A 223 -13.30 10.01 2.41
N THR A 224 -13.78 10.41 1.25
CA THR A 224 -12.96 11.07 0.23
C THR A 224 -13.41 12.52 0.13
N PRO A 225 -12.49 13.50 0.11
CA PRO A 225 -12.85 14.90 -0.11
C PRO A 225 -13.45 15.09 -1.50
N PRO A 226 -14.31 16.12 -1.70
CA PRO A 226 -14.87 16.39 -3.00
C PRO A 226 -13.77 16.78 -3.99
N ARG A 227 -13.93 16.35 -5.24
CA ARG A 227 -13.08 16.75 -6.36
C ARG A 227 -13.77 17.86 -7.12
N LEU A 228 -13.09 18.99 -7.23
CA LEU A 228 -13.60 20.17 -7.93
C LEU A 228 -12.93 20.30 -9.31
N LYS A 229 -13.66 20.85 -10.27
CA LYS A 229 -13.06 21.25 -11.54
C LYS A 229 -12.17 22.48 -11.29
N ALA A 230 -10.92 22.45 -11.74
CA ALA A 230 -9.99 23.57 -11.58
C ALA A 230 -10.56 24.88 -12.13
N SER A 231 -11.26 24.83 -13.27
CA SER A 231 -11.92 25.98 -13.88
C SER A 231 -13.05 26.58 -13.04
N SER A 232 -13.58 25.85 -12.05
CA SER A 232 -14.61 26.36 -11.14
C SER A 232 -14.05 26.99 -9.87
N CYS A 233 -12.72 26.92 -9.67
CA CYS A 233 -12.06 27.44 -8.48
C CYS A 233 -11.55 28.86 -8.70
N ASN A 234 -11.84 29.75 -7.75
CA ASN A 234 -11.27 31.09 -7.77
C ASN A 234 -9.97 31.11 -6.94
N PHE A 235 -8.84 30.85 -7.60
CA PHE A 235 -7.53 30.78 -6.94
C PHE A 235 -7.03 32.13 -6.42
N THR A 236 -7.58 33.27 -6.88
CA THR A 236 -7.17 34.60 -6.37
C THR A 236 -7.55 34.82 -4.91
N LYS A 237 -8.53 34.03 -4.42
CA LYS A 237 -8.96 34.02 -3.00
C LYS A 237 -8.19 33.00 -2.15
N CYS A 238 -7.29 32.23 -2.73
CA CYS A 238 -6.55 31.17 -2.05
C CYS A 238 -5.17 31.67 -1.61
N ILE A 239 -4.73 31.18 -0.46
CA ILE A 239 -3.35 31.43 0.02
C ILE A 239 -2.49 30.25 -0.47
N VAL A 240 -1.39 30.58 -1.15
CA VAL A 240 -0.42 29.58 -1.60
C VAL A 240 0.30 29.00 -0.39
N GLN A 241 0.24 27.68 -0.24
CA GLN A 241 1.05 26.95 0.74
C GLN A 241 2.25 26.31 0.05
N SER A 242 3.41 26.97 0.16
CA SER A 242 4.66 26.42 -0.36
C SER A 242 5.12 25.19 0.44
N GLY A 243 5.91 24.32 -0.20
CA GLY A 243 6.69 23.32 0.48
C GLY A 243 7.80 23.92 1.34
N ASP A 244 8.45 23.08 2.13
CA ASP A 244 9.61 23.50 2.91
C ASP A 244 10.87 23.53 2.02
N SER A 245 11.82 24.44 2.34
CA SER A 245 13.14 24.52 1.73
C SER A 245 14.18 24.59 2.86
N PRO A 246 15.16 23.67 2.93
CA PRO A 246 15.29 22.48 2.08
C PRO A 246 14.12 21.52 2.23
N ARG A 247 13.88 20.70 1.19
CA ARG A 247 12.78 19.74 1.17
C ARG A 247 13.01 18.62 2.17
N PRO A 248 12.09 18.36 3.13
CA PRO A 248 12.22 17.19 3.99
C PRO A 248 12.03 15.91 3.18
N LEU A 249 12.89 14.92 3.43
CA LEU A 249 12.88 13.60 2.81
C LEU A 249 12.43 12.54 3.83
N PHE A 250 11.88 11.44 3.34
CA PHE A 250 11.67 10.23 4.11
C PHE A 250 12.92 9.37 4.17
N HIS A 251 13.59 9.24 3.02
CA HIS A 251 14.78 8.42 2.89
C HIS A 251 16.04 9.24 3.16
N VAL A 252 16.86 8.74 4.06
CA VAL A 252 18.18 9.30 4.37
C VAL A 252 19.23 8.31 3.90
N GLU A 253 19.86 8.60 2.77
CA GLU A 253 21.00 7.82 2.31
C GLU A 253 22.17 8.02 3.28
N GLN A 254 22.62 6.95 3.92
CA GLN A 254 23.87 6.97 4.63
C GLN A 254 24.98 6.81 3.61
N TYR A 255 25.65 7.90 3.28
CA TYR A 255 26.91 7.82 2.57
C TYR A 255 27.96 7.24 3.52
N SER A 256 28.28 5.94 3.36
CA SER A 256 29.54 5.42 3.86
C SER A 256 30.65 6.01 2.96
N GLU A 257 31.21 7.14 3.33
CA GLU A 257 32.55 7.45 2.86
C GLU A 257 33.43 6.27 3.24
N THR A 258 34.06 5.67 2.23
CA THR A 258 35.09 4.65 2.44
C THR A 258 36.15 5.31 3.32
N LEU A 259 36.07 5.03 4.60
CA LEU A 259 37.01 5.51 5.61
C LEU A 259 38.38 4.89 5.34
N SER A 260 39.17 5.62 4.54
CA SER A 260 40.61 5.60 4.80
C SER A 260 40.84 6.51 5.99
N ASN A 261 41.13 5.90 7.12
CA ASN A 261 41.61 6.48 8.38
C ASN A 261 40.60 7.13 9.35
N ASN A 262 40.24 6.32 10.35
CA ASN A 262 40.02 6.71 11.76
C ASN A 262 38.99 7.78 12.11
N ARG A 263 37.95 7.30 12.76
CA ARG A 263 36.90 7.93 13.56
C ARG A 263 35.58 8.10 12.79
N GLY A 264 34.61 7.28 13.15
CA GLY A 264 33.25 7.35 12.66
C GLY A 264 32.58 8.67 13.02
N VAL A 265 32.43 9.50 12.02
CA VAL A 265 31.54 10.66 12.04
C VAL A 265 30.45 10.37 11.02
N PHE A 266 29.23 10.17 11.49
CA PHE A 266 28.08 10.06 10.61
C PHE A 266 27.74 11.48 10.12
N HIS A 267 27.99 11.76 8.84
CA HIS A 267 27.47 12.95 8.18
C HIS A 267 26.13 12.62 7.53
N VAL A 268 25.06 13.22 8.01
CA VAL A 268 23.79 13.27 7.31
C VAL A 268 23.87 14.44 6.35
N GLU A 269 24.23 14.20 5.11
CA GLU A 269 24.08 15.22 4.07
C GLU A 269 22.64 15.25 3.57
N HIS A 270 21.96 16.33 3.88
CA HIS A 270 20.78 16.69 3.12
C HIS A 270 21.26 17.08 1.72
N SER A 271 21.04 16.25 0.72
CA SER A 271 21.39 16.55 -0.66
C SER A 271 20.52 17.70 -1.18
N GLY A 272 20.90 18.89 -0.76
CA GLY A 272 20.37 20.18 -1.22
C GLY A 272 21.17 20.71 -2.39
N ASN A 273 21.41 19.93 -3.43
CA ASN A 273 21.96 20.45 -4.67
C ASN A 273 20.81 20.99 -5.52
N ALA A 274 20.62 22.31 -5.47
CA ALA A 274 19.64 23.04 -6.28
C ALA A 274 19.76 22.72 -7.78
N ASP A 275 20.95 22.39 -8.26
CA ASP A 275 21.20 22.09 -9.68
C ASP A 275 20.66 20.72 -10.14
N ARG A 276 20.51 19.74 -9.25
CA ARG A 276 19.85 18.48 -9.59
C ARG A 276 18.32 18.57 -9.58
N GLN A 277 17.75 19.55 -8.88
CA GLN A 277 16.32 19.78 -8.86
C GLN A 277 15.81 20.37 -10.17
N THR A 278 16.62 21.14 -10.89
CA THR A 278 16.23 21.78 -12.15
C THR A 278 16.26 20.81 -13.33
N GLN A 279 17.03 19.74 -13.28
CA GLN A 279 17.12 18.75 -14.37
C GLN A 279 16.10 17.60 -14.26
N MET A 280 15.48 17.38 -13.10
CA MET A 280 14.58 16.24 -12.90
C MET A 280 13.10 16.55 -13.13
N PHE A 281 12.70 17.80 -13.18
CA PHE A 281 11.30 18.19 -13.30
C PHE A 281 11.12 19.36 -14.27
N HIS A 282 11.12 19.07 -15.55
CA HIS A 282 10.45 19.93 -16.53
C HIS A 282 8.95 19.73 -16.38
N VAL A 283 8.33 20.48 -15.46
CA VAL A 283 6.89 20.51 -15.21
C VAL A 283 6.21 21.53 -16.15
N GLU A 284 6.78 21.82 -17.29
CA GLU A 284 6.20 22.81 -18.22
C GLU A 284 4.89 22.36 -18.88
N HIS A 285 4.46 21.12 -18.68
CA HIS A 285 3.27 20.59 -19.40
C HIS A 285 2.19 19.95 -18.51
N LEU A 286 2.07 20.31 -17.25
CA LEU A 286 0.96 19.86 -16.41
C LEU A 286 0.16 21.00 -15.78
N PRO A 287 -0.47 21.89 -16.58
CA PRO A 287 -1.36 22.91 -16.02
C PRO A 287 -2.65 22.36 -15.42
N ASN A 288 -2.96 21.05 -15.62
CA ASN A 288 -4.24 20.46 -15.23
C ASN A 288 -4.15 19.40 -14.12
N THR A 289 -2.97 19.15 -13.53
CA THR A 289 -2.79 18.04 -12.57
C THR A 289 -2.69 18.49 -11.10
N LEU A 290 -2.70 19.78 -10.84
CA LEU A 290 -2.55 20.33 -9.47
C LEU A 290 -3.87 20.33 -8.66
N VAL A 291 -4.97 19.88 -9.22
CA VAL A 291 -6.28 19.83 -8.54
C VAL A 291 -6.95 18.50 -8.83
N GLY A 292 -6.42 17.47 -8.24
CA GLY A 292 -7.03 16.14 -8.28
C GLY A 292 -7.08 15.51 -6.90
#